data_b8efb25671480e764b3e69310fee739b
#
_entry.id   b8efb25671480e764b3e69310fee739b
#
_cell.length_a   1.000
_cell.length_b   1.000
_cell.length_c   1.000
_cell.angle_alpha   90.00
_cell.angle_beta   90.00
_cell.angle_gamma   90.00
#
_symmetry.space_group_name_H-M   'P 1'
#
loop_
_entity.id
_entity.type
_entity.pdbx_description
1 polymer ?
#
loop_
_entity_poly.entity_id
_entity_poly.type
_entity_poly.pdbx_seq_one_letter_code
_entity_poly.pdbx_strand_id
1 'polypeptide(L)'
;LTKPGPKVRAIIREVPEPNKDEPLEYLHALSAMIRDRVEYQSGCSGGDTTAEEAAANGKGVCQDHAHIFIAAARAADIPARYVSGYLMMNDRVEQVATHAWAEAHIDGLGWVGFDIANGISPDPRYVRVATGLDYLQAAPVTGMRIGGADETLRVDIEVAQQ
;
A
#
# COMPACT_ATOMS: atom_id res chain seq x y z
N LEU A 1 -7.76 8.19 -3.82
CA LEU A 1 -6.41 7.94 -4.34
C LEU A 1 -6.33 6.64 -5.15
N THR A 2 -7.20 5.66 -4.91
CA THR A 2 -7.18 4.32 -5.51
C THR A 2 -8.14 4.14 -6.69
N LYS A 3 -8.29 5.16 -7.54
CA LYS A 3 -9.10 5.06 -8.79
C LYS A 3 -8.20 4.64 -9.95
N PRO A 4 -8.52 3.54 -10.68
CA PRO A 4 -7.69 3.08 -11.78
C PRO A 4 -7.88 3.97 -13.02
N GLY A 5 -6.79 4.56 -13.50
CA GLY A 5 -6.69 5.26 -14.77
C GLY A 5 -6.01 4.42 -15.86
N PRO A 6 -5.58 5.02 -16.98
CA PRO A 6 -4.98 4.29 -18.11
C PRO A 6 -3.71 3.52 -17.77
N LYS A 7 -2.85 4.04 -16.87
CA LYS A 7 -1.57 3.41 -16.51
C LYS A 7 -1.78 2.21 -15.58
N VAL A 8 -2.63 2.35 -14.56
CA VAL A 8 -3.02 1.22 -13.72
C VAL A 8 -3.68 0.13 -14.56
N ARG A 9 -4.57 0.50 -15.50
CA ARG A 9 -5.19 -0.46 -16.42
C ARG A 9 -4.19 -1.13 -17.38
N ALA A 10 -3.08 -0.46 -17.71
CA ALA A 10 -2.02 -1.08 -18.49
C ALA A 10 -1.34 -2.20 -17.68
N ILE A 11 -1.04 -1.97 -16.40
CA ILE A 11 -0.49 -3.00 -15.50
C ILE A 11 -1.46 -4.19 -15.38
N ILE A 12 -2.76 -3.93 -15.17
CA ILE A 12 -3.79 -4.98 -15.07
C ILE A 12 -3.79 -5.89 -16.30
N ARG A 13 -3.66 -5.34 -17.51
CA ARG A 13 -3.67 -6.13 -18.77
C ARG A 13 -2.48 -7.05 -18.95
N GLU A 14 -1.39 -6.83 -18.21
CA GLU A 14 -0.20 -7.68 -18.26
C GLU A 14 -0.25 -8.84 -17.24
N VAL A 15 -1.19 -8.79 -16.30
CA VAL A 15 -1.45 -9.87 -15.36
C VAL A 15 -2.45 -10.86 -16.01
N PRO A 16 -2.29 -12.18 -15.83
CA PRO A 16 -3.31 -13.15 -16.25
C PRO A 16 -4.69 -12.78 -15.72
N GLU A 17 -5.75 -13.07 -16.50
CA GLU A 17 -7.10 -12.79 -16.03
C GLU A 17 -7.40 -13.53 -14.71
N PRO A 18 -8.12 -12.88 -13.78
CA PRO A 18 -8.44 -13.49 -12.50
C PRO A 18 -9.31 -14.74 -12.69
N ASN A 19 -8.82 -15.88 -12.20
CA ASN A 19 -9.64 -17.05 -12.03
C ASN A 19 -10.53 -16.86 -10.78
N LYS A 20 -11.83 -16.93 -10.94
CA LYS A 20 -12.77 -16.73 -9.82
C LYS A 20 -12.62 -17.79 -8.72
N ASP A 21 -12.14 -18.97 -9.08
CA ASP A 21 -11.93 -20.07 -8.15
C ASP A 21 -10.56 -19.96 -7.42
N GLU A 22 -9.63 -19.17 -7.98
CA GLU A 22 -8.26 -19.01 -7.45
C GLU A 22 -7.80 -17.52 -7.44
N PRO A 23 -8.56 -16.63 -6.79
CA PRO A 23 -8.24 -15.19 -6.79
C PRO A 23 -6.91 -14.86 -6.12
N LEU A 24 -6.42 -15.74 -5.25
CA LEU A 24 -5.14 -15.57 -4.56
C LEU A 24 -3.95 -15.59 -5.54
N GLU A 25 -3.98 -16.48 -6.52
CA GLU A 25 -2.94 -16.56 -7.56
C GLU A 25 -2.84 -15.26 -8.38
N TYR A 26 -4.00 -14.75 -8.81
CA TYR A 26 -4.10 -13.46 -9.48
C TYR A 26 -3.51 -12.32 -8.63
N LEU A 27 -3.83 -12.24 -7.35
CA LEU A 27 -3.37 -11.18 -6.45
C LEU A 27 -1.85 -11.26 -6.23
N HIS A 28 -1.27 -12.45 -6.16
CA HIS A 28 0.19 -12.60 -6.10
C HIS A 28 0.86 -12.18 -7.40
N ALA A 29 0.32 -12.58 -8.55
CA ALA A 29 0.82 -12.16 -9.86
C ALA A 29 0.73 -10.62 -10.03
N LEU A 30 -0.38 -10.02 -9.60
CA LEU A 30 -0.58 -8.58 -9.59
C LEU A 30 0.45 -7.87 -8.71
N SER A 31 0.68 -8.36 -7.50
CA SER A 31 1.70 -7.81 -6.58
C SER A 31 3.10 -7.85 -7.20
N ALA A 32 3.48 -8.96 -7.80
CA ALA A 32 4.77 -9.13 -8.48
C ALA A 32 4.89 -8.16 -9.68
N MET A 33 3.84 -8.04 -10.51
CA MET A 33 3.82 -7.15 -11.66
C MET A 33 3.97 -5.68 -11.26
N ILE A 34 3.28 -5.24 -10.20
CA ILE A 34 3.40 -3.86 -9.71
C ILE A 34 4.83 -3.59 -9.26
N ARG A 35 5.44 -4.49 -8.50
CA ARG A 35 6.82 -4.35 -8.04
C ARG A 35 7.84 -4.29 -9.17
N ASP A 36 7.59 -5.02 -10.25
CA ASP A 36 8.42 -4.99 -11.45
C ASP A 36 8.31 -3.67 -12.22
N ARG A 37 7.12 -3.05 -12.22
CA ARG A 37 6.80 -1.84 -13.00
C ARG A 37 7.03 -0.54 -12.27
N VAL A 38 7.02 -0.57 -10.94
CA VAL A 38 7.15 0.61 -10.07
C VAL A 38 8.34 0.40 -9.16
N GLU A 39 9.43 1.13 -9.44
CA GLU A 39 10.64 1.10 -8.63
C GLU A 39 10.39 1.71 -7.26
N TYR A 40 10.85 1.05 -6.19
CA TYR A 40 10.80 1.65 -4.86
C TYR A 40 11.82 2.79 -4.74
N GLN A 41 11.33 4.02 -4.57
CA GLN A 41 12.17 5.20 -4.40
C GLN A 41 11.58 6.13 -3.35
N SER A 42 12.33 6.38 -2.27
CA SER A 42 11.92 7.33 -1.23
C SER A 42 11.94 8.77 -1.74
N GLY A 43 10.98 9.58 -1.25
CA GLY A 43 10.93 11.02 -1.53
C GLY A 43 10.41 11.39 -2.92
N CYS A 44 9.88 10.45 -3.70
CA CYS A 44 9.34 10.71 -5.04
C CYS A 44 7.82 10.93 -5.08
N SER A 45 7.13 10.75 -3.97
CA SER A 45 5.67 10.88 -3.84
C SER A 45 5.27 11.49 -2.50
N GLY A 46 4.02 11.93 -2.38
CA GLY A 46 3.42 12.50 -1.19
C GLY A 46 2.16 11.77 -0.74
N GLY A 47 1.56 12.21 0.36
CA GLY A 47 0.34 11.60 0.91
C GLY A 47 -0.90 11.71 0.02
N ASP A 48 -0.88 12.61 -0.96
CA ASP A 48 -1.94 12.85 -1.94
C ASP A 48 -1.70 12.18 -3.31
N THR A 49 -0.54 11.53 -3.50
CA THR A 49 -0.20 10.83 -4.74
C THR A 49 -1.20 9.72 -5.03
N THR A 50 -1.77 9.76 -6.21
CA THR A 50 -2.75 8.75 -6.66
C THR A 50 -2.06 7.52 -7.24
N ALA A 51 -2.77 6.39 -7.26
CA ALA A 51 -2.32 5.17 -7.92
C ALA A 51 -1.93 5.38 -9.38
N GLU A 52 -2.68 6.23 -10.10
CA GLU A 52 -2.42 6.53 -11.50
C GLU A 52 -1.14 7.34 -11.71
N GLU A 53 -0.89 8.34 -10.87
CA GLU A 53 0.33 9.15 -10.91
C GLU A 53 1.55 8.31 -10.59
N ALA A 54 1.51 7.48 -9.55
CA ALA A 54 2.60 6.58 -9.20
C ALA A 54 2.89 5.57 -10.32
N ALA A 55 1.85 4.96 -10.91
CA ALA A 55 1.99 4.07 -12.05
C ALA A 55 2.53 4.78 -13.31
N ALA A 56 2.17 6.05 -13.53
CA ALA A 56 2.69 6.86 -14.64
C ALA A 56 4.17 7.20 -14.45
N ASN A 57 4.57 7.50 -13.22
CA ASN A 57 5.95 7.85 -12.88
C ASN A 57 6.88 6.62 -12.86
N GLY A 58 6.33 5.41 -12.71
CA GLY A 58 7.10 4.16 -12.58
C GLY A 58 7.95 4.10 -11.31
N LYS A 59 7.65 4.94 -10.33
CA LYS A 59 8.36 5.04 -9.04
C LYS A 59 7.40 5.38 -7.92
N GLY A 60 7.66 4.85 -6.73
CA GLY A 60 6.82 5.09 -5.57
C GLY A 60 7.39 4.51 -4.28
N VAL A 61 6.71 4.76 -3.17
CA VAL A 61 6.97 4.14 -1.86
C VAL A 61 5.93 3.07 -1.56
N CYS A 62 5.97 2.45 -0.37
CA CYS A 62 5.01 1.41 0.04
C CYS A 62 3.54 1.86 -0.10
N GLN A 63 3.23 3.13 0.21
CA GLN A 63 1.91 3.73 0.01
C GLN A 63 1.44 3.62 -1.45
N ASP A 64 2.31 3.98 -2.39
CA ASP A 64 1.98 4.03 -3.82
C ASP A 64 1.76 2.62 -4.37
N HIS A 65 2.63 1.67 -4.01
CA HIS A 65 2.47 0.26 -4.35
C HIS A 65 1.13 -0.30 -3.85
N ALA A 66 0.77 0.02 -2.60
CA ALA A 66 -0.52 -0.39 -2.02
C ALA A 66 -1.70 0.25 -2.77
N HIS A 67 -1.62 1.56 -3.12
CA HIS A 67 -2.67 2.25 -3.87
C HIS A 67 -2.90 1.63 -5.26
N ILE A 68 -1.82 1.31 -5.99
CA ILE A 68 -1.92 0.67 -7.32
C ILE A 68 -2.56 -0.72 -7.20
N PHE A 69 -2.12 -1.51 -6.23
CA PHE A 69 -2.68 -2.84 -5.97
C PHE A 69 -4.18 -2.78 -5.64
N ILE A 70 -4.58 -1.89 -4.75
CA ILE A 70 -5.99 -1.71 -4.35
C ILE A 70 -6.84 -1.27 -5.56
N ALA A 71 -6.34 -0.32 -6.37
CA ALA A 71 -7.02 0.14 -7.55
C ALA A 71 -7.23 -1.00 -8.56
N ALA A 72 -6.21 -1.84 -8.75
CA ALA A 72 -6.25 -2.97 -9.66
C ALA A 72 -7.14 -4.11 -9.15
N ALA A 73 -7.04 -4.48 -7.88
CA ALA A 73 -7.88 -5.51 -7.27
C ALA A 73 -9.36 -5.15 -7.35
N ARG A 74 -9.72 -3.91 -7.01
CA ARG A 74 -11.10 -3.41 -7.13
C ARG A 74 -11.60 -3.36 -8.58
N ALA A 75 -10.73 -3.10 -9.56
CA ALA A 75 -11.08 -3.16 -10.98
C ALA A 75 -11.34 -4.60 -11.47
N ALA A 76 -10.89 -5.61 -10.73
CA ALA A 76 -11.17 -7.02 -10.92
C ALA A 76 -12.31 -7.54 -10.01
N ASP A 77 -13.14 -6.64 -9.46
CA ASP A 77 -14.23 -6.92 -8.52
C ASP A 77 -13.80 -7.64 -7.23
N ILE A 78 -12.52 -7.55 -6.85
CA ILE A 78 -12.00 -8.08 -5.58
C ILE A 78 -11.98 -6.95 -4.55
N PRO A 79 -12.73 -7.07 -3.43
CA PRO A 79 -12.69 -6.06 -2.36
C PRO A 79 -11.27 -5.93 -1.80
N ALA A 80 -10.76 -4.71 -1.73
CA ALA A 80 -9.44 -4.43 -1.21
C ALA A 80 -9.42 -3.14 -0.38
N ARG A 81 -8.53 -3.05 0.61
CA ARG A 81 -8.38 -1.92 1.51
C ARG A 81 -6.93 -1.59 1.79
N TYR A 82 -6.70 -0.37 2.15
CA TYR A 82 -5.40 0.15 2.58
C TYR A 82 -5.18 -0.13 4.06
N VAL A 83 -3.96 -0.46 4.40
CA VAL A 83 -3.52 -0.63 5.79
C VAL A 83 -2.30 0.24 6.03
N SER A 84 -2.35 1.02 7.09
CA SER A 84 -1.18 1.71 7.64
C SER A 84 -0.75 1.07 8.96
N GLY A 85 0.53 1.10 9.21
CA GLY A 85 1.11 0.55 10.40
C GLY A 85 2.62 0.71 10.46
N TYR A 86 3.26 -0.24 11.10
CA TYR A 86 4.70 -0.27 11.27
C TYR A 86 5.23 -1.66 10.95
N LEU A 87 6.45 -1.70 10.41
CA LEU A 87 7.19 -2.95 10.17
C LEU A 87 8.42 -2.97 11.06
N MET A 88 8.52 -3.97 11.93
CA MET A 88 9.72 -4.17 12.74
C MET A 88 10.91 -4.51 11.84
N MET A 89 11.95 -3.70 11.92
CA MET A 89 13.20 -3.92 11.19
C MET A 89 14.16 -4.73 12.05
N ASN A 90 14.86 -5.71 11.46
CA ASN A 90 15.78 -6.57 12.18
C ASN A 90 17.10 -5.86 12.57
N ASP A 91 17.42 -4.77 11.90
CA ASP A 91 18.68 -4.03 12.05
C ASP A 91 18.56 -2.78 12.92
N ARG A 92 17.34 -2.37 13.28
CA ARG A 92 17.08 -1.16 14.05
C ARG A 92 15.73 -1.22 14.78
N VAL A 93 15.65 -0.59 15.94
CA VAL A 93 14.42 -0.41 16.72
C VAL A 93 13.73 0.91 16.37
N GLU A 94 14.51 1.99 16.25
CA GLU A 94 14.03 3.30 15.86
C GLU A 94 13.72 3.35 14.37
N GLN A 95 12.55 3.87 14.02
CA GLN A 95 12.10 3.99 12.64
C GLN A 95 11.72 5.44 12.34
N VAL A 96 12.02 5.86 11.11
CA VAL A 96 11.76 7.24 10.65
C VAL A 96 10.47 7.36 9.84
N ALA A 97 9.79 6.26 9.54
CA ALA A 97 8.60 6.27 8.71
C ALA A 97 7.61 5.17 9.10
N THR A 98 6.34 5.43 8.84
CA THR A 98 5.28 4.42 8.85
C THR A 98 5.44 3.47 7.66
N HIS A 99 4.83 2.30 7.75
CA HIS A 99 4.75 1.35 6.66
C HIS A 99 3.31 1.19 6.18
N ALA A 100 3.15 0.78 4.92
CA ALA A 100 1.86 0.59 4.30
C ALA A 100 1.82 -0.69 3.47
N TRP A 101 0.64 -1.32 3.47
CA TRP A 101 0.34 -2.48 2.63
C TRP A 101 -1.13 -2.52 2.24
N ALA A 102 -1.51 -3.48 1.43
CA ALA A 102 -2.89 -3.72 1.06
C ALA A 102 -3.45 -4.99 1.70
N GLU A 103 -4.74 -5.04 1.90
CA GLU A 103 -5.47 -6.27 2.18
C GLU A 103 -6.55 -6.46 1.11
N ALA A 104 -6.71 -7.69 0.62
CA ALA A 104 -7.80 -8.10 -0.27
C ALA A 104 -8.67 -9.15 0.40
N HIS A 105 -9.99 -9.08 0.18
CA HIS A 105 -10.92 -10.07 0.72
C HIS A 105 -11.08 -11.22 -0.26
N ILE A 106 -10.85 -12.42 0.23
CA ILE A 106 -10.96 -13.66 -0.53
C ILE A 106 -12.00 -14.54 0.15
N ASP A 107 -12.98 -15.00 -0.62
CA ASP A 107 -14.05 -15.87 -0.10
C ASP A 107 -13.44 -17.14 0.50
N GLY A 108 -13.87 -17.50 1.69
CA GLY A 108 -13.35 -18.61 2.46
C GLY A 108 -12.06 -18.35 3.25
N LEU A 109 -11.28 -17.29 2.91
CA LEU A 109 -10.07 -16.92 3.63
C LEU A 109 -10.23 -15.62 4.43
N GLY A 110 -11.14 -14.73 4.01
CA GLY A 110 -11.29 -13.39 4.59
C GLY A 110 -10.24 -12.39 4.07
N TRP A 111 -9.79 -11.47 4.90
CA TRP A 111 -8.82 -10.45 4.53
C TRP A 111 -7.39 -10.99 4.53
N VAL A 112 -6.77 -11.03 3.36
CA VAL A 112 -5.38 -11.47 3.14
C VAL A 112 -4.51 -10.27 2.86
N GLY A 113 -3.37 -10.16 3.56
CA GLY A 113 -2.44 -9.05 3.44
C GLY A 113 -1.41 -9.24 2.34
N PHE A 114 -1.09 -8.14 1.63
CA PHE A 114 -0.09 -8.07 0.58
C PHE A 114 0.79 -6.83 0.81
N ASP A 115 2.04 -7.05 1.15
CA ASP A 115 3.06 -6.00 1.13
C ASP A 115 3.77 -6.03 -0.23
N ILE A 116 3.26 -5.23 -1.14
CA ILE A 116 3.72 -5.19 -2.52
C ILE A 116 5.16 -4.68 -2.60
N ALA A 117 5.51 -3.69 -1.81
CA ALA A 117 6.85 -3.10 -1.81
C ALA A 117 7.93 -4.12 -1.43
N ASN A 118 7.65 -4.99 -0.44
CA ASN A 118 8.55 -6.05 -0.01
C ASN A 118 8.31 -7.38 -0.74
N GLY A 119 7.19 -7.54 -1.46
CA GLY A 119 6.83 -8.76 -2.18
C GLY A 119 6.53 -9.95 -1.28
N ILE A 120 5.98 -9.71 -0.10
CA ILE A 120 5.62 -10.72 0.91
C ILE A 120 4.22 -10.47 1.47
N SER A 121 3.66 -11.47 2.13
CA SER A 121 2.50 -11.26 3.01
C SER A 121 2.98 -10.79 4.38
N PRO A 122 2.22 -9.88 5.04
CA PRO A 122 2.51 -9.46 6.40
C PRO A 122 2.63 -10.65 7.36
N ASP A 123 3.68 -10.64 8.17
CA ASP A 123 4.02 -11.63 9.18
C ASP A 123 4.01 -10.99 10.60
N PRO A 124 4.40 -11.68 11.68
CA PRO A 124 4.39 -11.14 13.04
C PRO A 124 5.22 -9.86 13.28
N ARG A 125 6.04 -9.43 12.32
CA ARG A 125 6.79 -8.16 12.38
C ARG A 125 5.92 -6.94 12.03
N TYR A 126 4.70 -7.16 11.53
CA TYR A 126 3.81 -6.09 11.07
C TYR A 126 2.83 -5.69 12.17
N VAL A 127 2.83 -4.41 12.52
CA VAL A 127 1.87 -3.82 13.46
C VAL A 127 0.84 -3.01 12.68
N ARG A 128 -0.39 -3.50 12.60
CA ARG A 128 -1.50 -2.81 11.94
C ARG A 128 -2.07 -1.74 12.87
N VAL A 129 -2.15 -0.49 12.39
CA VAL A 129 -2.68 0.64 13.15
C VAL A 129 -4.08 1.04 12.67
N ALA A 130 -4.24 1.23 11.35
CA ALA A 130 -5.51 1.65 10.78
C ALA A 130 -5.75 1.03 9.41
N THR A 131 -7.03 0.92 9.03
CA THR A 131 -7.47 0.48 7.71
C THR A 131 -8.43 1.50 7.10
N GLY A 132 -8.41 1.64 5.78
CA GLY A 132 -9.30 2.57 5.07
C GLY A 132 -9.37 2.27 3.58
N LEU A 133 -10.10 3.10 2.84
CA LEU A 133 -10.18 2.98 1.39
C LEU A 133 -8.86 3.36 0.71
N ASP A 134 -8.10 4.26 1.33
CA ASP A 134 -6.79 4.74 0.89
C ASP A 134 -6.05 5.37 2.07
N TYR A 135 -4.87 5.97 1.81
CA TYR A 135 -4.06 6.63 2.82
C TYR A 135 -4.80 7.75 3.57
N LEU A 136 -5.61 8.55 2.89
CA LEU A 136 -6.30 9.68 3.54
C LEU A 136 -7.25 9.23 4.67
N GLN A 137 -7.83 8.02 4.55
CA GLN A 137 -8.68 7.45 5.59
C GLN A 137 -7.93 6.65 6.65
N ALA A 138 -6.74 6.16 6.32
CA ALA A 138 -5.95 5.31 7.20
C ALA A 138 -4.61 5.95 7.60
N ALA A 139 -4.45 7.25 7.44
CA ALA A 139 -3.24 7.95 7.88
C ALA A 139 -3.06 7.77 9.40
N PRO A 140 -1.90 7.32 9.90
CA PRO A 140 -1.67 7.08 11.32
C PRO A 140 -1.79 8.36 12.16
N VAL A 141 -1.48 9.50 11.56
CA VAL A 141 -1.62 10.82 12.17
C VAL A 141 -2.30 11.75 11.17
N THR A 142 -3.39 12.37 11.58
CA THR A 142 -4.06 13.42 10.83
C THR A 142 -4.28 14.62 11.74
N GLY A 143 -4.02 15.83 11.23
CA GLY A 143 -4.24 17.06 11.94
C GLY A 143 -4.77 18.14 11.02
N MET A 144 -5.52 19.08 11.56
CA MET A 144 -5.94 20.30 10.88
C MET A 144 -5.53 21.50 11.74
N ARG A 145 -4.86 22.47 11.12
CA ARG A 145 -4.53 23.74 11.75
C ARG A 145 -5.16 24.89 10.95
N ILE A 146 -5.74 25.83 11.66
CA ILE A 146 -6.32 27.04 11.06
C ILE A 146 -5.50 28.25 11.55
N GLY A 147 -4.75 28.86 10.61
CA GLY A 147 -3.91 30.04 10.84
C GLY A 147 -2.57 29.73 11.52
N GLY A 148 -1.58 30.59 11.35
CA GLY A 148 -0.26 30.51 11.99
C GLY A 148 0.90 30.43 11.00
N ALA A 149 2.14 30.59 11.55
CA ALA A 149 3.41 30.43 10.83
C ALA A 149 3.74 28.94 10.61
N ASP A 150 4.91 28.65 10.04
CA ASP A 150 5.39 27.32 9.70
C ASP A 150 5.15 26.27 10.78
N GLU A 151 4.78 25.07 10.36
CA GLU A 151 4.54 23.93 11.23
C GLU A 151 5.60 22.85 11.01
N THR A 152 6.10 22.29 12.09
CA THR A 152 7.00 21.14 12.07
C THR A 152 6.37 20.00 12.86
N LEU A 153 6.04 18.89 12.19
CA LEU A 153 5.62 17.65 12.84
C LEU A 153 6.86 16.75 13.01
N ARG A 154 7.13 16.35 14.26
CA ARG A 154 8.12 15.33 14.56
C ARG A 154 7.39 14.08 15.11
N VAL A 155 7.70 12.92 14.56
CA VAL A 155 7.18 11.64 15.01
C VAL A 155 8.36 10.71 15.27
N ASP A 156 8.49 10.24 16.51
CA ASP A 156 9.49 9.26 16.89
C ASP A 156 8.77 7.90 17.05
N ILE A 157 9.28 6.86 16.38
CA ILE A 157 8.67 5.54 16.33
C ILE A 157 9.65 4.50 16.84
N GLU A 158 9.23 3.71 17.80
CA GLU A 158 9.97 2.55 18.29
C GLU A 158 9.13 1.28 18.08
N VAL A 159 9.68 0.30 17.37
CA VAL A 159 9.05 -1.01 17.15
C VAL A 159 10.00 -2.09 17.65
N ALA A 160 9.62 -2.76 18.75
CA ALA A 160 10.40 -3.81 19.38
C ALA A 160 9.52 -5.01 19.72
N GLN A 161 10.12 -6.21 19.66
CA GLN A 161 9.48 -7.43 20.15
C GLN A 161 9.84 -7.59 21.63
N GLN A 162 8.85 -7.86 22.47
CA GLN A 162 9.02 -8.19 23.88
C GLN A 162 9.14 -9.70 24.07
#